data_9fcb4b4b673da137e927d466b8494f82
#
_entry.id   9fcb4b4b673da137e927d466b8494f82
#
_cell.length_a   1.000
_cell.length_b   1.000
_cell.length_c   1.000
_cell.angle_alpha   90.00
_cell.angle_beta   90.00
_cell.angle_gamma   90.00
#
_symmetry.space_group_name_H-M   'P 1'
#
loop_
_entity.id
_entity.type
_entity.pdbx_description
1 polymer ?
#
loop_
_entity_poly.entity_id
_entity_poly.type
_entity_poly.pdbx_seq_one_letter_code
_entity_poly.pdbx_strand_id
1 'polypeptide(L)'
;VDHIDQSVSITKEQIKAALGSSKFAIWDARSPAEYSGEKAISPRGGHIPTAVNYEWTLGMDKSRALRIKELNTFKTQLAEMGLDKNKTIATHCQTHHRSGFTYLVGKILGLTMRAYAGSWAEWGSDTTTPVTTGKKP
;
A
#
# COMPACT_ATOMS: atom_id res chain seq x y z
N VAL A 1 26.84 -11.87 -10.95
CA VAL A 1 26.23 -10.63 -10.45
C VAL A 1 24.73 -10.80 -10.58
N ASP A 2 24.09 -10.87 -9.42
CA ASP A 2 22.68 -11.16 -9.32
C ASP A 2 21.87 -10.04 -9.95
N HIS A 3 21.05 -10.39 -10.93
CA HIS A 3 20.04 -9.47 -11.44
C HIS A 3 19.02 -9.19 -10.33
N ILE A 4 19.09 -8.00 -9.77
CA ILE A 4 18.02 -7.54 -8.86
C ILE A 4 16.75 -7.51 -9.69
N ASP A 5 15.76 -8.31 -9.29
CA ASP A 5 14.46 -8.34 -9.94
C ASP A 5 13.74 -7.00 -9.70
N GLN A 6 13.80 -6.12 -10.69
CA GLN A 6 13.18 -4.79 -10.62
C GLN A 6 11.65 -4.84 -10.58
N SER A 7 11.05 -6.01 -10.83
CA SER A 7 9.60 -6.18 -10.72
C SER A 7 9.10 -6.20 -9.26
N VAL A 8 10.01 -6.43 -8.29
CA VAL A 8 9.69 -6.48 -6.86
C VAL A 8 9.44 -5.09 -6.27
N SER A 9 10.18 -4.08 -6.74
CA SER A 9 10.14 -2.71 -6.21
C SER A 9 9.55 -1.73 -7.21
N ILE A 10 9.07 -0.59 -6.69
CA ILE A 10 8.59 0.53 -7.49
C ILE A 10 9.14 1.83 -6.92
N THR A 11 9.54 2.74 -7.80
CA THR A 11 10.06 4.05 -7.40
C THR A 11 8.95 5.09 -7.29
N LYS A 12 9.23 6.19 -6.61
CA LYS A 12 8.36 7.36 -6.52
C LYS A 12 7.94 7.87 -7.91
N GLU A 13 8.90 7.97 -8.83
CA GLU A 13 8.67 8.44 -10.20
C GLU A 13 7.75 7.49 -10.97
N GLN A 14 7.93 6.19 -10.80
CA GLN A 14 7.06 5.17 -11.41
C GLN A 14 5.64 5.24 -10.86
N ILE A 15 5.47 5.47 -9.55
CA ILE A 15 4.14 5.69 -8.96
C ILE A 15 3.50 6.95 -9.56
N LYS A 16 4.23 8.07 -9.60
CA LYS A 16 3.71 9.32 -10.19
C LYS A 16 3.23 9.12 -11.63
N ALA A 17 3.97 8.38 -12.44
CA ALA A 17 3.60 8.08 -13.82
C ALA A 17 2.39 7.15 -13.93
N ALA A 18 2.16 6.28 -12.95
CA ALA A 18 1.06 5.31 -12.94
C ALA A 18 -0.24 5.86 -12.33
N LEU A 19 -0.21 7.01 -11.65
CA LEU A 19 -1.40 7.62 -11.06
C LEU A 19 -2.46 7.87 -12.15
N GLY A 20 -3.70 7.46 -11.87
CA GLY A 20 -4.81 7.57 -12.81
C GLY A 20 -4.97 6.40 -13.77
N SER A 21 -4.03 5.46 -13.83
CA SER A 21 -4.20 4.23 -14.62
C SER A 21 -5.20 3.29 -13.95
N SER A 22 -6.16 2.77 -14.73
CA SER A 22 -7.13 1.76 -14.26
C SER A 22 -6.49 0.40 -13.95
N LYS A 23 -5.25 0.17 -14.39
CA LYS A 23 -4.48 -1.05 -14.16
C LYS A 23 -3.49 -0.95 -13.01
N PHE A 24 -3.51 0.14 -12.26
CA PHE A 24 -2.63 0.40 -11.14
C PHE A 24 -3.44 0.75 -9.90
N ALA A 25 -3.04 0.20 -8.77
CA ALA A 25 -3.62 0.50 -7.46
C ALA A 25 -2.53 0.67 -6.42
N ILE A 26 -2.84 1.39 -5.35
CA ILE A 26 -1.92 1.61 -4.24
C ILE A 26 -2.58 1.12 -2.95
N TRP A 27 -1.89 0.26 -2.24
CA TRP A 27 -2.30 -0.25 -0.94
C TRP A 27 -1.50 0.47 0.15
N ASP A 28 -2.17 1.39 0.83
CA ASP A 28 -1.63 2.06 2.01
C ASP A 28 -1.91 1.22 3.26
N ALA A 29 -0.86 0.67 3.84
CA ALA A 29 -0.92 -0.24 4.98
C ALA A 29 -0.91 0.49 6.34
N ARG A 30 -0.88 1.83 6.33
CA ARG A 30 -0.84 2.65 7.55
C ARG A 30 -2.19 2.67 8.27
N SER A 31 -2.20 3.24 9.47
CA SER A 31 -3.45 3.47 10.19
C SER A 31 -4.37 4.46 9.46
N PRO A 32 -5.69 4.40 9.70
CA PRO A 32 -6.61 5.37 9.13
C PRO A 32 -6.29 6.83 9.48
N ALA A 33 -5.76 7.09 10.67
CA ALA A 33 -5.37 8.44 11.09
C ALA A 33 -4.15 8.97 10.32
N GLU A 34 -3.17 8.11 10.02
CA GLU A 34 -2.05 8.47 9.15
C GLU A 34 -2.51 8.72 7.71
N TYR A 35 -3.40 7.87 7.21
CA TYR A 35 -3.95 7.97 5.86
C TYR A 35 -4.76 9.25 5.65
N SER A 36 -5.64 9.58 6.59
CA SER A 36 -6.48 10.78 6.49
C SER A 36 -5.71 12.09 6.64
N GLY A 37 -4.52 12.04 7.25
CA GLY A 37 -3.73 13.21 7.58
C GLY A 37 -3.98 13.76 8.98
N GLU A 38 -4.87 13.11 9.77
CA GLU A 38 -5.09 13.46 11.18
C GLU A 38 -3.83 13.27 12.02
N LYS A 39 -3.00 12.28 11.65
CA LYS A 39 -1.70 12.03 12.26
C LYS A 39 -0.62 12.13 11.18
N ALA A 40 0.28 13.09 11.33
CA ALA A 40 1.42 13.27 10.42
C ALA A 40 2.73 12.93 11.13
N ILE A 41 3.49 11.98 10.58
CA ILE A 41 4.85 11.65 11.01
C ILE A 41 5.86 12.34 10.10
N SER A 42 5.56 12.45 8.82
CA SER A 42 6.32 13.23 7.84
C SER A 42 5.85 14.69 7.82
N PRO A 43 6.58 15.62 7.17
CA PRO A 43 6.22 17.04 7.08
C PRO A 43 4.80 17.29 6.54
N ARG A 44 4.28 16.40 5.68
CA ARG A 44 2.90 16.46 5.19
C ARG A 44 2.13 15.22 5.63
N GLY A 45 0.90 15.41 6.09
CA GLY A 45 -0.06 14.35 6.36
C GLY A 45 -0.94 14.04 5.14
N GLY A 46 -1.61 12.89 5.16
CA GLY A 46 -2.48 12.45 4.08
C GLY A 46 -1.97 11.19 3.40
N HIS A 47 -2.37 10.99 2.14
CA HIS A 47 -2.03 9.79 1.37
C HIS A 47 -1.74 10.11 -0.10
N ILE A 48 -1.19 9.15 -0.80
CA ILE A 48 -0.98 9.22 -2.26
C ILE A 48 -2.37 9.23 -2.92
N PRO A 49 -2.66 10.15 -3.86
CA PRO A 49 -3.95 10.16 -4.54
C PRO A 49 -4.32 8.79 -5.10
N THR A 50 -5.57 8.40 -4.97
CA THR A 50 -6.13 7.09 -5.36
C THR A 50 -5.70 5.90 -4.49
N ALA A 51 -4.81 6.08 -3.51
CA ALA A 51 -4.43 5.02 -2.59
C ALA A 51 -5.62 4.56 -1.74
N VAL A 52 -5.74 3.25 -1.57
CA VAL A 52 -6.74 2.61 -0.74
C VAL A 52 -6.12 2.25 0.61
N ASN A 53 -6.77 2.62 1.68
CA ASN A 53 -6.31 2.29 3.03
C ASN A 53 -6.89 0.95 3.49
N TYR A 54 -6.03 -0.02 3.67
CA TYR A 54 -6.34 -1.25 4.39
C TYR A 54 -5.18 -1.52 5.36
N GLU A 55 -5.40 -1.16 6.61
CA GLU A 55 -4.37 -1.24 7.64
C GLU A 55 -3.84 -2.68 7.79
N TRP A 56 -2.53 -2.82 7.88
CA TRP A 56 -1.86 -4.13 7.86
C TRP A 56 -2.36 -5.10 8.94
N THR A 57 -2.78 -4.61 10.09
CA THR A 57 -3.32 -5.43 11.18
C THR A 57 -4.68 -6.05 10.87
N LEU A 58 -5.44 -5.46 9.93
CA LEU A 58 -6.73 -6.01 9.51
C LEU A 58 -6.61 -7.32 8.73
N GLY A 59 -5.43 -7.62 8.21
CA GLY A 59 -5.11 -8.91 7.60
C GLY A 59 -4.88 -10.04 8.60
N MET A 60 -4.88 -9.73 9.90
CA MET A 60 -4.65 -10.68 10.97
C MET A 60 -5.94 -11.04 11.70
N ASP A 61 -6.11 -12.31 12.01
CA ASP A 61 -7.22 -12.81 12.83
C ASP A 61 -6.84 -12.78 14.31
N LYS A 62 -7.37 -11.80 15.03
CA LYS A 62 -7.10 -11.61 16.47
C LYS A 62 -7.63 -12.77 17.32
N SER A 63 -8.66 -13.46 16.87
CA SER A 63 -9.24 -14.61 17.58
C SER A 63 -8.38 -15.87 17.46
N ARG A 64 -7.45 -15.90 16.50
CA ARG A 64 -6.58 -17.04 16.17
C ARG A 64 -5.09 -16.72 16.35
N ALA A 65 -4.73 -16.05 17.43
CA ALA A 65 -3.36 -15.70 17.77
C ALA A 65 -2.64 -14.89 16.65
N LEU A 66 -3.34 -13.92 16.07
CA LEU A 66 -2.82 -13.03 15.01
C LEU A 66 -2.35 -13.77 13.74
N ARG A 67 -2.93 -14.93 13.43
CA ARG A 67 -2.68 -15.58 12.15
C ARG A 67 -3.29 -14.78 11.01
N ILE A 68 -2.78 -14.99 9.81
CA ILE A 68 -3.37 -14.42 8.60
C ILE A 68 -4.82 -14.91 8.49
N LYS A 69 -5.74 -14.01 8.16
CA LYS A 69 -7.15 -14.34 7.91
C LYS A 69 -7.29 -15.45 6.89
N GLU A 70 -8.47 -16.10 6.87
CA GLU A 70 -8.82 -17.03 5.82
C GLU A 70 -8.62 -16.37 4.45
N LEU A 71 -7.82 -17.02 3.59
CA LEU A 71 -7.26 -16.39 2.39
C LEU A 71 -8.33 -15.94 1.38
N ASN A 72 -9.39 -16.76 1.18
CA ASN A 72 -10.43 -16.39 0.22
C ASN A 72 -11.24 -15.18 0.69
N THR A 73 -11.59 -15.13 1.96
CA THR A 73 -12.29 -13.99 2.56
C THR A 73 -11.44 -12.73 2.46
N PHE A 74 -10.15 -12.83 2.77
CA PHE A 74 -9.23 -11.70 2.69
C PHE A 74 -9.09 -11.19 1.24
N LYS A 75 -8.92 -12.11 0.29
CA LYS A 75 -8.83 -11.77 -1.13
C LYS A 75 -10.09 -11.05 -1.63
N THR A 76 -11.27 -11.52 -1.22
CA THR A 76 -12.54 -10.89 -1.56
C THR A 76 -12.63 -9.46 -1.01
N GLN A 77 -12.28 -9.26 0.26
CA GLN A 77 -12.28 -7.92 0.87
C GLN A 77 -11.33 -6.95 0.14
N LEU A 78 -10.16 -7.40 -0.23
CA LEU A 78 -9.21 -6.57 -1.00
C LEU A 78 -9.76 -6.24 -2.39
N ALA A 79 -10.37 -7.21 -3.08
CA ALA A 79 -10.95 -7.00 -4.40
C ALA A 79 -12.11 -6.00 -4.39
N GLU A 80 -12.96 -6.03 -3.36
CA GLU A 80 -14.03 -5.04 -3.16
C GLU A 80 -13.51 -3.60 -3.01
N MET A 81 -12.28 -3.46 -2.54
CA MET A 81 -11.59 -2.18 -2.41
C MET A 81 -10.80 -1.80 -3.67
N GLY A 82 -10.84 -2.60 -4.73
CA GLY A 82 -10.10 -2.37 -5.95
C GLY A 82 -8.68 -2.92 -5.96
N LEU A 83 -8.29 -3.70 -4.95
CA LEU A 83 -6.99 -4.36 -4.86
C LEU A 83 -7.13 -5.80 -5.38
N ASP A 84 -7.22 -5.97 -6.68
CA ASP A 84 -7.48 -7.24 -7.33
C ASP A 84 -6.37 -7.67 -8.30
N LYS A 85 -6.49 -8.92 -8.80
CA LYS A 85 -5.50 -9.55 -9.69
C LYS A 85 -5.33 -8.88 -11.06
N ASN A 86 -6.23 -7.98 -11.45
CA ASN A 86 -6.18 -7.31 -12.75
C ASN A 86 -5.31 -6.06 -12.73
N LYS A 87 -4.77 -5.71 -11.55
CA LYS A 87 -3.98 -4.51 -11.34
C LYS A 87 -2.58 -4.85 -10.84
N THR A 88 -1.63 -3.98 -11.13
CA THR A 88 -0.35 -3.92 -10.42
C THR A 88 -0.56 -3.10 -9.15
N ILE A 89 -0.25 -3.67 -8.00
CA ILE A 89 -0.50 -3.07 -6.69
C ILE A 89 0.83 -2.67 -6.04
N ALA A 90 1.04 -1.37 -5.89
CA ALA A 90 2.12 -0.85 -5.07
C ALA A 90 1.67 -0.82 -3.60
N THR A 91 2.49 -1.31 -2.69
CA THR A 91 2.20 -1.22 -1.25
C THR A 91 3.26 -0.44 -0.51
N HIS A 92 2.83 0.37 0.43
CA HIS A 92 3.69 1.18 1.28
C HIS A 92 3.12 1.36 2.69
N CYS A 93 3.96 1.85 3.58
CA CYS A 93 3.54 2.36 4.89
C CYS A 93 4.30 3.66 5.21
N GLN A 94 4.81 3.84 6.43
CA GLN A 94 5.66 5.01 6.74
C GLN A 94 7.10 4.80 6.24
N THR A 95 7.70 3.61 6.51
CA THR A 95 9.09 3.26 6.18
C THR A 95 9.24 1.84 5.64
N HIS A 96 8.20 1.29 5.08
CA HIS A 96 8.11 -0.05 4.48
C HIS A 96 8.26 -1.25 5.44
N HIS A 97 8.22 -1.08 6.74
CA HIS A 97 8.24 -2.21 7.67
C HIS A 97 6.88 -2.93 7.72
N ARG A 98 5.80 -2.21 8.00
CA ARG A 98 4.43 -2.73 8.01
C ARG A 98 3.99 -3.23 6.64
N SER A 99 4.37 -2.54 5.58
CA SER A 99 4.04 -2.91 4.21
C SER A 99 4.87 -4.07 3.65
N GLY A 100 5.92 -4.49 4.32
CA GLY A 100 6.56 -5.77 4.05
C GLY A 100 5.60 -6.94 4.26
N PHE A 101 4.77 -6.88 5.30
CA PHE A 101 3.71 -7.85 5.56
C PHE A 101 2.64 -7.82 4.44
N THR A 102 2.14 -6.65 4.04
CA THR A 102 1.13 -6.55 2.99
C THR A 102 1.66 -6.98 1.63
N TYR A 103 2.94 -6.73 1.34
CA TYR A 103 3.61 -7.27 0.17
C TYR A 103 3.60 -8.80 0.15
N LEU A 104 4.05 -9.42 1.23
CA LEU A 104 4.09 -10.88 1.34
C LEU A 104 2.68 -11.50 1.22
N VAL A 105 1.72 -10.94 1.94
CA VAL A 105 0.33 -11.42 1.88
C VAL A 105 -0.26 -11.28 0.49
N GLY A 106 -0.06 -10.15 -0.17
CA GLY A 106 -0.49 -9.95 -1.55
C GLY A 106 0.09 -11.00 -2.50
N LYS A 107 1.36 -11.35 -2.34
CA LYS A 107 2.01 -12.43 -3.11
C LYS A 107 1.37 -13.79 -2.84
N ILE A 108 1.10 -14.12 -1.59
CA ILE A 108 0.42 -15.38 -1.20
C ILE A 108 -0.98 -15.45 -1.84
N LEU A 109 -1.68 -14.33 -1.91
CA LEU A 109 -3.01 -14.24 -2.54
C LEU A 109 -2.98 -14.25 -4.07
N GLY A 110 -1.81 -14.29 -4.69
CA GLY A 110 -1.64 -14.29 -6.15
C GLY A 110 -1.80 -12.92 -6.80
N LEU A 111 -1.67 -11.83 -6.04
CA LEU A 111 -1.72 -10.47 -6.54
C LEU A 111 -0.36 -10.05 -7.13
N THR A 112 -0.39 -9.15 -8.10
CA THR A 112 0.83 -8.56 -8.67
C THR A 112 1.27 -7.39 -7.79
N MET A 113 2.21 -7.67 -6.88
CA MET A 113 2.68 -6.75 -5.86
C MET A 113 4.00 -6.09 -6.22
N ARG A 114 4.13 -4.81 -5.90
CA ARG A 114 5.41 -4.08 -5.94
C ARG A 114 5.59 -3.31 -4.62
N ALA A 115 6.80 -3.35 -4.09
CA ALA A 115 7.15 -2.70 -2.83
C ALA A 115 7.65 -1.27 -3.06
N TYR A 116 6.98 -0.28 -2.48
CA TYR A 116 7.45 1.09 -2.46
C TYR A 116 8.27 1.33 -1.18
N ALA A 117 9.57 1.07 -1.26
CA ALA A 117 10.47 1.14 -0.11
C ALA A 117 10.60 2.56 0.48
N GLY A 118 10.57 3.60 -0.35
CA GLY A 118 10.60 5.01 0.10
C GLY A 118 9.41 5.36 1.00
N SER A 119 8.26 4.76 0.72
CA SER A 119 7.04 4.89 1.53
C SER A 119 6.63 6.35 1.78
N TRP A 120 5.82 6.58 2.78
CA TRP A 120 5.38 7.94 3.11
C TRP A 120 6.52 8.85 3.59
N ALA A 121 7.57 8.27 4.18
CA ALA A 121 8.75 9.04 4.58
C ALA A 121 9.37 9.80 3.39
N GLU A 122 9.44 9.18 2.23
CA GLU A 122 9.89 9.82 0.99
C GLU A 122 8.79 10.70 0.38
N TRP A 123 7.60 10.13 0.15
CA TRP A 123 6.50 10.82 -0.53
C TRP A 123 6.02 12.08 0.21
N GLY A 124 5.78 11.96 1.52
CA GLY A 124 5.31 13.05 2.37
C GLY A 124 6.36 14.13 2.65
N SER A 125 7.63 13.85 2.41
CA SER A 125 8.72 14.80 2.56
C SER A 125 9.04 15.55 1.27
N ASP A 126 8.67 15.03 0.12
CA ASP A 126 8.88 15.64 -1.18
C ASP A 126 7.73 16.60 -1.51
N THR A 127 7.99 17.90 -1.54
CA THR A 127 6.97 18.92 -1.82
C THR A 127 6.42 18.89 -3.24
N THR A 128 7.05 18.13 -4.14
CA THR A 128 6.62 18.00 -5.55
C THR A 128 5.64 16.84 -5.77
N THR A 129 5.44 15.97 -4.78
CA THR A 129 4.49 14.86 -4.88
C THR A 129 3.06 15.32 -4.55
N PRO A 130 2.05 14.84 -5.28
CA PRO A 130 0.66 15.13 -4.96
C PRO A 130 0.22 14.41 -3.68
N VAL A 131 -0.64 15.05 -2.90
CA VAL A 131 -1.16 14.50 -1.63
C VAL A 131 -2.66 14.74 -1.55
N THR A 132 -3.38 13.74 -1.13
CA THR A 132 -4.80 13.82 -0.77
C THR A 132 -4.95 13.69 0.75
N THR A 133 -5.94 14.37 1.32
CA THR A 133 -6.29 14.27 2.74
C THR A 133 -7.74 13.80 2.89
N GLY A 134 -8.08 13.28 4.07
CA GLY A 134 -9.41 12.75 4.34
C GLY A 134 -9.49 11.22 4.20
N LYS A 135 -10.70 10.70 4.32
CA LYS A 135 -10.94 9.24 4.42
C LYS A 135 -11.19 8.55 3.07
N LYS A 136 -11.24 9.31 1.99
CA LYS A 136 -11.49 8.78 0.64
C LYS A 136 -10.22 8.85 -0.20
N PRO A 137 -10.00 7.87 -1.11
CA PRO A 137 -8.90 7.87 -2.06
C PRO A 137 -8.80 9.12 -2.94
#